data_6a64b64b38df2c730fa5dd926c5dc706
#
_entry.id   6a64b64b38df2c730fa5dd926c5dc706
#
_cell.length_a   1.000
_cell.length_b   1.000
_cell.length_c   1.000
_cell.angle_alpha   90.00
_cell.angle_beta   90.00
_cell.angle_gamma   90.00
#
_symmetry.space_group_name_H-M   'P 1'
#
loop_
_entity.id
_entity.type
_entity.pdbx_description
1 polymer ?
#
loop_
_entity_poly.entity_id
_entity_poly.type
_entity_poly.pdbx_seq_one_letter_code
_entity_poly.pdbx_strand_id
1 'polypeptide(L)'
;RDLVRSRGLGDVYKRQSMGITAEQLSICGATIANEGLNPNTNKQVFDKALSPKITSMIATVGFYQHTGDWLYTSGIPAKTGVGGGVMGVMPGVMGIAAFAPPLDDAGNSVKAQLAIKHIMNKLGMNVFNGHRIHVQ
;
A
#
# COMPACT_ATOMS: atom_id res chain seq x y z
N ARG A 1 16.17 27.91 -15.46
CA ARG A 1 16.61 26.97 -14.41
C ARG A 1 15.59 26.86 -13.29
N ASP A 2 14.91 27.95 -12.96
CA ASP A 2 13.85 27.94 -11.90
C ASP A 2 12.58 27.19 -12.32
N LEU A 3 12.30 27.14 -13.62
CA LEU A 3 11.17 26.38 -14.18
C LEU A 3 11.24 24.86 -13.92
N VAL A 4 12.42 24.28 -13.80
CA VAL A 4 12.60 22.83 -13.53
C VAL A 4 12.31 22.51 -12.08
N ARG A 5 12.71 23.36 -11.14
CA ARG A 5 12.38 23.23 -9.71
C ARG A 5 10.90 23.43 -9.46
N SER A 6 10.30 24.42 -10.11
CA SER A 6 8.86 24.69 -10.06
C SER A 6 8.03 23.50 -10.57
N ARG A 7 8.48 22.82 -11.63
CA ARG A 7 7.81 21.62 -12.15
C ARG A 7 7.81 20.47 -11.14
N GLY A 8 8.93 20.21 -10.47
CA GLY A 8 9.02 19.16 -9.46
C GLY A 8 8.08 19.38 -8.28
N LEU A 9 8.01 20.59 -7.73
CA LEU A 9 7.08 20.95 -6.67
C LEU A 9 5.62 20.93 -7.15
N GLY A 10 5.34 21.37 -8.35
CA GLY A 10 4.01 21.31 -8.95
C GLY A 10 3.51 19.87 -9.14
N ASP A 11 4.37 18.95 -9.51
CA ASP A 11 4.02 17.53 -9.66
C ASP A 11 3.75 16.86 -8.33
N VAL A 12 4.51 17.18 -7.29
CA VAL A 12 4.23 16.68 -5.92
C VAL A 12 2.90 17.21 -5.42
N TYR A 13 2.64 18.49 -5.57
CA TYR A 13 1.38 19.12 -5.16
C TYR A 13 0.17 18.55 -5.91
N LYS A 14 0.26 18.35 -7.21
CA LYS A 14 -0.81 17.75 -8.02
C LYS A 14 -1.16 16.34 -7.57
N ARG A 15 -0.16 15.53 -7.21
CA ARG A 15 -0.37 14.17 -6.71
C ARG A 15 -1.03 14.14 -5.33
N GLN A 16 -0.71 15.10 -4.47
CA GLN A 16 -1.33 15.23 -3.14
C GLN A 16 -2.79 15.68 -3.20
N SER A 17 -3.20 16.33 -4.28
CA SER A 17 -4.55 16.87 -4.49
C SER A 17 -5.47 15.95 -5.30
N MET A 18 -5.01 14.73 -5.64
CA MET A 18 -5.81 13.80 -6.43
C MET A 18 -6.87 13.12 -5.56
N GLY A 19 -8.14 13.39 -5.85
CA GLY A 19 -9.25 12.66 -5.24
C GLY A 19 -9.28 11.21 -5.72
N ILE A 20 -9.37 10.26 -4.77
CA ILE A 20 -9.37 8.82 -5.05
C ILE A 20 -10.35 8.11 -4.14
N THR A 21 -11.04 7.10 -4.65
CA THR A 21 -11.89 6.22 -3.85
C THR A 21 -11.08 5.10 -3.21
N ALA A 22 -11.62 4.45 -2.17
CA ALA A 22 -10.99 3.26 -1.59
C ALA A 22 -10.85 2.13 -2.63
N GLU A 23 -11.82 1.98 -3.53
CA GLU A 23 -11.75 1.02 -4.64
C GLU A 23 -10.58 1.31 -5.58
N GLN A 24 -10.44 2.55 -6.05
CA GLN A 24 -9.31 2.95 -6.90
C GLN A 24 -7.97 2.75 -6.19
N LEU A 25 -7.90 3.05 -4.89
CA LEU A 25 -6.70 2.83 -4.10
C LEU A 25 -6.37 1.34 -3.95
N SER A 26 -7.38 0.48 -3.80
CA SER A 26 -7.17 -0.98 -3.76
C SER A 26 -6.68 -1.53 -5.10
N ILE A 27 -7.13 -0.98 -6.24
CA ILE A 27 -6.62 -1.32 -7.58
C ILE A 27 -5.14 -0.93 -7.72
N CYS A 28 -4.73 0.20 -7.16
CA CYS A 28 -3.30 0.56 -7.10
C CYS A 28 -2.50 -0.50 -6.32
N GLY A 29 -2.98 -0.90 -5.15
CA GLY A 29 -2.38 -1.97 -4.36
C GLY A 29 -2.34 -3.31 -5.11
N ALA A 30 -3.44 -3.67 -5.77
CA ALA A 30 -3.54 -4.89 -6.59
C ALA A 30 -2.59 -4.87 -7.79
N THR A 31 -2.39 -3.71 -8.42
CA THR A 31 -1.40 -3.54 -9.49
C THR A 31 0.02 -3.79 -9.00
N ILE A 32 0.37 -3.30 -7.80
CA ILE A 32 1.66 -3.58 -7.19
C ILE A 32 1.79 -5.07 -6.85
N ALA A 33 0.75 -5.67 -6.26
CA ALA A 33 0.72 -7.09 -5.91
C ALA A 33 0.84 -8.00 -7.13
N ASN A 34 0.35 -7.56 -8.28
CA ASN A 34 0.35 -8.27 -9.56
C ASN A 34 1.50 -7.82 -10.49
N GLU A 35 2.68 -7.59 -9.92
CA GLU A 35 3.91 -7.29 -10.67
C GLU A 35 3.77 -6.12 -11.67
N GLY A 36 2.96 -5.11 -11.33
CA GLY A 36 2.75 -3.93 -12.16
C GLY A 36 1.66 -4.08 -13.23
N LEU A 37 1.03 -5.25 -13.35
CA LEU A 37 -0.09 -5.47 -14.25
C LEU A 37 -1.41 -5.06 -13.58
N ASN A 38 -2.08 -4.04 -14.13
CA ASN A 38 -3.38 -3.59 -13.62
C ASN A 38 -4.46 -4.65 -13.90
N PRO A 39 -5.12 -5.18 -12.86
CA PRO A 39 -6.06 -6.30 -13.02
C PRO A 39 -7.34 -5.93 -13.79
N ASN A 40 -7.73 -4.63 -13.79
CA ASN A 40 -8.95 -4.19 -14.44
C ASN A 40 -8.75 -3.90 -15.93
N THR A 41 -7.57 -3.42 -16.31
CA THR A 41 -7.29 -2.96 -17.68
C THR A 41 -6.36 -3.89 -18.44
N ASN A 42 -5.76 -4.87 -17.78
CA ASN A 42 -4.73 -5.77 -18.32
C ASN A 42 -3.50 -5.02 -18.89
N LYS A 43 -3.24 -3.82 -18.37
CA LYS A 43 -2.15 -2.95 -18.81
C LYS A 43 -0.96 -3.05 -17.88
N GLN A 44 0.23 -3.27 -18.41
CA GLN A 44 1.48 -3.15 -17.65
C GLN A 44 1.72 -1.66 -17.34
N VAL A 45 1.63 -1.28 -16.07
CA VAL A 45 1.75 0.11 -15.61
C VAL A 45 3.20 0.49 -15.34
N PHE A 46 3.98 -0.48 -14.84
CA PHE A 46 5.42 -0.34 -14.58
C PHE A 46 6.10 -1.71 -14.71
N ASP A 47 7.43 -1.70 -14.84
CA ASP A 47 8.23 -2.92 -14.96
C ASP A 47 8.05 -3.81 -13.72
N LYS A 48 7.77 -5.10 -13.94
CA LYS A 48 7.56 -6.09 -12.89
C LYS A 48 8.70 -6.16 -11.86
N ALA A 49 9.94 -5.91 -12.29
CA ALA A 49 11.10 -5.88 -11.39
C ALA A 49 11.05 -4.77 -10.32
N LEU A 50 10.16 -3.78 -10.48
CA LEU A 50 9.95 -2.72 -9.49
C LEU A 50 9.00 -3.15 -8.37
N SER A 51 8.11 -4.13 -8.58
CA SER A 51 7.11 -4.53 -7.60
C SER A 51 7.71 -4.93 -6.25
N PRO A 52 8.72 -5.82 -6.16
CA PRO A 52 9.33 -6.14 -4.88
C PRO A 52 10.05 -4.95 -4.24
N LYS A 53 10.61 -4.04 -5.03
CA LYS A 53 11.25 -2.81 -4.52
C LYS A 53 10.22 -1.86 -3.90
N ILE A 54 9.09 -1.65 -4.58
CA ILE A 54 7.99 -0.81 -4.07
C ILE A 54 7.43 -1.45 -2.78
N THR A 55 7.18 -2.75 -2.79
CA THR A 55 6.63 -3.46 -1.63
C THR A 55 7.58 -3.42 -0.43
N SER A 56 8.89 -3.58 -0.64
CA SER A 56 9.88 -3.47 0.45
C SER A 56 9.95 -2.06 1.03
N MET A 57 9.86 -1.02 0.19
CA MET A 57 9.77 0.36 0.68
C MET A 57 8.51 0.60 1.51
N ILE A 58 7.37 0.11 1.05
CA ILE A 58 6.10 0.18 1.79
C ILE A 58 6.22 -0.56 3.13
N ALA A 59 6.88 -1.71 3.17
CA ALA A 59 7.11 -2.48 4.39
C ALA A 59 7.99 -1.75 5.42
N THR A 60 8.92 -0.93 4.97
CA THR A 60 9.90 -0.26 5.87
C THR A 60 9.50 1.13 6.31
N VAL A 61 8.67 1.85 5.54
CA VAL A 61 8.30 3.26 5.83
C VAL A 61 6.80 3.53 5.67
N GLY A 62 5.96 2.50 5.72
CA GLY A 62 4.54 2.60 5.39
C GLY A 62 3.67 3.34 6.40
N PHE A 63 4.00 3.26 7.70
CA PHE A 63 3.17 3.74 8.81
C PHE A 63 3.91 4.71 9.76
N TYR A 64 4.77 5.54 9.20
CA TYR A 64 5.60 6.47 10.00
C TYR A 64 6.36 5.71 11.09
N GLN A 65 6.36 6.20 12.35
CA GLN A 65 7.01 5.53 13.48
C GLN A 65 6.38 4.18 13.87
N HIS A 66 5.15 3.89 13.43
CA HIS A 66 4.41 2.65 13.72
C HIS A 66 4.57 1.56 12.64
N THR A 67 5.48 1.74 11.69
CA THR A 67 5.65 0.79 10.56
C THR A 67 5.97 -0.62 11.03
N GLY A 68 6.88 -0.78 11.98
CA GLY A 68 7.26 -2.09 12.54
C GLY A 68 6.10 -2.78 13.24
N ASP A 69 5.39 -2.07 14.12
CA ASP A 69 4.22 -2.58 14.85
C ASP A 69 3.09 -2.97 13.91
N TRP A 70 2.87 -2.15 12.87
CA TRP A 70 1.90 -2.47 11.84
C TRP A 70 2.25 -3.78 11.15
N LEU A 71 3.45 -3.90 10.62
CA LEU A 71 3.88 -5.06 9.86
C LEU A 71 3.87 -6.34 10.71
N TYR A 72 4.35 -6.24 11.95
CA TYR A 72 4.32 -7.36 12.91
C TYR A 72 2.90 -7.83 13.22
N THR A 73 1.96 -6.89 13.45
CA THR A 73 0.60 -7.23 13.89
C THR A 73 -0.38 -7.52 12.75
N SER A 74 -0.14 -7.00 11.55
CA SER A 74 -1.04 -7.17 10.39
C SER A 74 -0.54 -8.20 9.38
N GLY A 75 0.78 -8.40 9.31
CA GLY A 75 1.40 -9.29 8.32
C GLY A 75 1.27 -8.82 6.87
N ILE A 76 0.92 -7.56 6.64
CA ILE A 76 0.79 -7.01 5.28
C ILE A 76 1.54 -5.69 5.14
N PRO A 77 2.45 -5.55 4.17
CA PRO A 77 3.00 -4.27 3.78
C PRO A 77 1.88 -3.30 3.41
N ALA A 78 1.87 -2.11 4.02
CA ALA A 78 0.84 -1.12 3.71
C ALA A 78 1.37 0.31 3.85
N LYS A 79 0.72 1.23 3.13
CA LYS A 79 1.01 2.67 3.16
C LYS A 79 -0.20 3.43 3.65
N THR A 80 0.02 4.27 4.65
CA THR A 80 -0.97 5.20 5.19
C THR A 80 -0.81 6.60 4.58
N GLY A 81 -1.89 7.36 4.65
CA GLY A 81 -1.91 8.79 4.31
C GLY A 81 -2.74 9.58 5.32
N VAL A 82 -2.28 10.79 5.65
CA VAL A 82 -2.97 11.69 6.60
C VAL A 82 -4.39 12.10 6.15
N GLY A 83 -4.77 11.81 4.92
CA GLY A 83 -6.17 11.91 4.47
C GLY A 83 -7.09 10.81 5.00
N GLY A 84 -6.57 9.83 5.75
CA GLY A 84 -7.35 8.73 6.34
C GLY A 84 -7.39 7.46 5.50
N GLY A 85 -6.66 7.40 4.39
CA GLY A 85 -6.53 6.23 3.53
C GLY A 85 -5.40 5.30 3.97
N VAL A 86 -5.62 4.00 3.83
CA VAL A 86 -4.61 2.95 4.00
C VAL A 86 -4.70 2.00 2.82
N MET A 87 -3.56 1.73 2.18
CA MET A 87 -3.44 0.75 1.09
C MET A 87 -2.48 -0.35 1.50
N GLY A 88 -2.93 -1.59 1.49
CA GLY A 88 -2.12 -2.78 1.73
C GLY A 88 -1.84 -3.55 0.44
N VAL A 89 -0.69 -4.20 0.40
CA VAL A 89 -0.22 -5.01 -0.74
C VAL A 89 0.17 -6.39 -0.25
N MET A 90 -0.59 -7.40 -0.63
CA MET A 90 -0.20 -8.81 -0.45
C MET A 90 0.38 -9.32 -1.76
N PRO A 91 1.72 -9.47 -1.85
CA PRO A 91 2.39 -9.84 -3.11
C PRO A 91 1.84 -11.11 -3.73
N GLY A 92 1.56 -11.07 -5.03
CA GLY A 92 1.02 -12.20 -5.78
C GLY A 92 -0.42 -12.59 -5.45
N VAL A 93 -1.11 -11.86 -4.56
CA VAL A 93 -2.45 -12.23 -4.07
C VAL A 93 -3.47 -11.11 -4.27
N MET A 94 -3.28 -9.95 -3.61
CA MET A 94 -4.28 -8.89 -3.62
C MET A 94 -3.75 -7.53 -3.19
N GLY A 95 -4.44 -6.48 -3.60
CA GLY A 95 -4.42 -5.17 -2.98
C GLY A 95 -5.66 -4.98 -2.09
N ILE A 96 -5.50 -4.28 -0.99
CA ILE A 96 -6.60 -3.91 -0.09
C ILE A 96 -6.50 -2.44 0.25
N ALA A 97 -7.63 -1.74 0.35
CA ALA A 97 -7.65 -0.38 0.83
C ALA A 97 -8.84 -0.11 1.75
N ALA A 98 -8.63 0.77 2.70
CA ALA A 98 -9.67 1.27 3.58
C ALA A 98 -9.50 2.78 3.78
N PHE A 99 -10.61 3.46 4.04
CA PHE A 99 -10.63 4.89 4.31
C PHE A 99 -11.48 5.18 5.56
N ALA A 100 -10.92 5.93 6.50
CA ALA A 100 -11.65 6.46 7.63
C ALA A 100 -10.95 7.71 8.17
N PRO A 101 -11.67 8.85 8.38
CA PRO A 101 -11.07 10.14 8.74
C PRO A 101 -10.34 10.19 10.08
N PRO A 102 -10.78 9.54 11.18
CA PRO A 102 -10.09 9.66 12.47
C PRO A 102 -8.70 9.03 12.43
N LEU A 103 -7.70 9.82 12.82
CA LEU A 103 -6.29 9.43 12.86
C LEU A 103 -5.83 9.22 14.30
N ASP A 104 -4.81 8.37 14.49
CA ASP A 104 -4.03 8.29 15.72
C ASP A 104 -2.99 9.42 15.80
N ASP A 105 -2.25 9.48 16.91
CA ASP A 105 -1.24 10.52 17.16
C ASP A 105 -0.09 10.50 16.12
N ALA A 106 0.11 9.39 15.45
CA ALA A 106 1.09 9.24 14.39
C ALA A 106 0.57 9.66 13.00
N GLY A 107 -0.73 9.93 12.88
CA GLY A 107 -1.38 10.32 11.62
C GLY A 107 -1.89 9.14 10.79
N ASN A 108 -2.10 7.98 11.40
CA ASN A 108 -2.62 6.78 10.74
C ASN A 108 -4.12 6.60 11.05
N SER A 109 -4.91 6.23 10.06
CA SER A 109 -6.34 6.00 10.25
C SER A 109 -6.61 4.82 11.19
N VAL A 110 -7.22 5.06 12.34
CA VAL A 110 -7.51 4.04 13.36
C VAL A 110 -8.45 2.96 12.82
N LYS A 111 -9.58 3.35 12.25
CA LYS A 111 -10.58 2.40 11.77
C LYS A 111 -10.13 1.64 10.52
N ALA A 112 -9.38 2.29 9.62
CA ALA A 112 -8.84 1.61 8.45
C ALA A 112 -7.80 0.55 8.84
N GLN A 113 -6.96 0.81 9.84
CA GLN A 113 -6.04 -0.17 10.40
C GLN A 113 -6.80 -1.39 10.95
N LEU A 114 -7.82 -1.16 11.77
CA LEU A 114 -8.61 -2.24 12.37
C LEU A 114 -9.32 -3.09 11.31
N ALA A 115 -9.90 -2.45 10.29
CA ALA A 115 -10.59 -3.14 9.20
C ALA A 115 -9.63 -4.04 8.41
N ILE A 116 -8.47 -3.51 8.00
CA ILE A 116 -7.49 -4.31 7.24
C ILE A 116 -6.93 -5.45 8.10
N LYS A 117 -6.54 -5.20 9.36
CA LYS A 117 -6.09 -6.25 10.27
C LYS A 117 -7.13 -7.36 10.43
N HIS A 118 -8.39 -6.99 10.63
CA HIS A 118 -9.47 -7.97 10.76
C HIS A 118 -9.60 -8.86 9.53
N ILE A 119 -9.58 -8.26 8.33
CA ILE A 119 -9.70 -8.99 7.07
C ILE A 119 -8.50 -9.92 6.88
N MET A 120 -7.27 -9.42 7.08
CA MET A 120 -6.05 -10.22 6.92
C MET A 120 -6.03 -11.41 7.88
N ASN A 121 -6.42 -11.21 9.14
CA ASN A 121 -6.53 -12.29 10.12
C ASN A 121 -7.59 -13.33 9.75
N LYS A 122 -8.75 -12.88 9.25
CA LYS A 122 -9.82 -13.80 8.80
C LYS A 122 -9.41 -14.62 7.59
N LEU A 123 -8.63 -14.05 6.68
CA LEU A 123 -8.10 -14.74 5.51
C LEU A 123 -6.88 -15.61 5.82
N GLY A 124 -6.30 -15.50 7.02
CA GLY A 124 -5.07 -16.19 7.41
C GLY A 124 -3.85 -15.75 6.61
N MET A 125 -3.89 -14.53 6.05
CA MET A 125 -2.83 -14.00 5.18
C MET A 125 -1.81 -13.20 5.99
N ASN A 126 -0.55 -13.59 5.86
CA ASN A 126 0.58 -12.89 6.47
C ASN A 126 1.84 -13.16 5.63
N VAL A 127 2.56 -12.11 5.23
CA VAL A 127 3.78 -12.25 4.41
C VAL A 127 4.89 -13.05 5.10
N PHE A 128 4.83 -13.20 6.42
CA PHE A 128 5.78 -13.96 7.21
C PHE A 128 5.35 -15.41 7.45
N ASN A 129 4.14 -15.80 7.05
CA ASN A 129 3.72 -17.20 7.10
C ASN A 129 4.54 -17.97 6.07
N GLY A 130 5.42 -18.87 6.57
CA GLY A 130 6.26 -19.68 5.72
C GLY A 130 5.44 -20.58 4.81
N HIS A 131 5.47 -20.33 3.51
CA HIS A 131 5.07 -21.34 2.54
C HIS A 131 6.24 -22.35 2.46
N ARG A 132 5.96 -23.64 2.68
CA ARG A 132 6.95 -24.69 2.43
C ARG A 132 7.29 -24.64 0.93
N ILE A 133 8.47 -24.14 0.60
CA ILE A 133 9.02 -24.26 -0.74
C ILE A 133 9.38 -25.72 -0.90
N HIS A 134 8.63 -26.46 -1.71
CA HIS A 134 9.08 -27.76 -2.20
C HIS A 134 10.17 -27.50 -3.22
N VAL A 135 11.41 -27.59 -2.79
CA VAL A 135 12.57 -27.65 -3.72
C VAL A 135 12.47 -29.00 -4.40
N GLN A 136 12.17 -29.00 -5.69
CA GLN A 136 12.27 -30.19 -6.55
C GLN A 136 13.73 -30.43 -6.95
#